data_c96c23533cfeac3a04f4926490e1028f
#
_entry.id   c96c23533cfeac3a04f4926490e1028f
#
_cell.length_a   1.000
_cell.length_b   1.000
_cell.length_c   1.000
_cell.angle_alpha   90.00
_cell.angle_beta   90.00
_cell.angle_gamma   90.00
#
_symmetry.space_group_name_H-M   'P 1'
#
loop_
_entity.id
_entity.type
_entity.pdbx_description
1 polymer ?
#
loop_
_entity_poly.entity_id
_entity_poly.type
_entity_poly.pdbx_seq_one_letter_code
_entity_poly.pdbx_strand_id
1 'polypeptide(L)'
;MDKTKMAYFKDEDILHIVISDEKESDSIELSPNITAELNESGELIGIEILEASSFLRDSILESSQAKILKLKKLHNKSTPRAR
;
A
#
# COMPACT_ATOMS: atom_id res chain seq x y z
N MET A 1 -19.42 2.06 9.39
CA MET A 1 -19.27 2.26 7.96
C MET A 1 -17.95 2.91 7.62
N ASP A 2 -17.33 2.34 6.66
CA ASP A 2 -16.04 2.83 6.22
C ASP A 2 -16.16 4.16 5.50
N LYS A 3 -15.42 5.14 5.96
CA LYS A 3 -15.41 6.47 5.34
C LYS A 3 -14.10 6.75 4.62
N THR A 4 -13.32 5.72 4.40
CA THR A 4 -12.06 5.89 3.71
C THR A 4 -12.28 6.38 2.29
N LYS A 5 -11.53 7.37 1.91
CA LYS A 5 -11.59 7.94 0.58
C LYS A 5 -10.21 7.95 -0.04
N MET A 6 -10.17 7.87 -1.35
CA MET A 6 -8.91 7.95 -2.06
C MET A 6 -8.99 9.04 -3.12
N ALA A 7 -7.92 9.80 -3.23
CA ALA A 7 -7.78 10.82 -4.25
C ALA A 7 -6.43 10.66 -4.91
N TYR A 8 -6.45 10.67 -6.23
CA TYR A 8 -5.20 10.56 -6.98
C TYR A 8 -4.95 11.87 -7.73
N PHE A 9 -3.80 12.46 -7.48
CA PHE A 9 -3.39 13.71 -8.10
C PHE A 9 -2.46 13.36 -9.26
N LYS A 10 -3.04 13.33 -10.42
CA LYS A 10 -2.38 12.80 -11.61
C LYS A 10 -1.08 13.53 -11.97
N ASP A 11 -1.11 14.85 -11.89
CA ASP A 11 0.06 15.62 -12.31
C ASP A 11 1.26 15.41 -11.39
N GLU A 12 0.99 15.22 -10.11
CA GLU A 12 2.05 14.99 -9.13
C GLU A 12 2.33 13.52 -8.89
N ASP A 13 1.45 12.66 -9.38
CA ASP A 13 1.53 11.21 -9.14
C ASP A 13 1.50 10.91 -7.65
N ILE A 14 0.55 11.52 -6.96
CA ILE A 14 0.36 11.34 -5.53
C ILE A 14 -0.99 10.70 -5.27
N LEU A 15 -0.98 9.65 -4.47
CA LEU A 15 -2.21 9.03 -4.00
C LEU A 15 -2.39 9.39 -2.54
N HIS A 16 -3.56 9.93 -2.21
CA HIS A 16 -3.88 10.33 -0.84
C HIS A 16 -5.06 9.50 -0.36
N ILE A 17 -4.86 8.79 0.74
CA ILE A 17 -5.90 7.97 1.36
C ILE A 17 -6.32 8.67 2.63
N VAL A 18 -7.60 9.06 2.70
CA VAL A 18 -8.14 9.74 3.86
C VAL A 18 -8.98 8.76 4.66
N ILE A 19 -8.54 8.46 5.86
CA ILE A 19 -9.23 7.52 6.75
C ILE A 19 -10.24 8.25 7.62
N SER A 20 -9.90 9.46 8.04
CA SER A 20 -10.72 10.26 8.94
C SER A 20 -10.60 11.72 8.57
N ASP A 21 -11.66 12.49 8.85
CA ASP A 21 -11.67 13.93 8.59
C ASP A 21 -11.03 14.73 9.71
N GLU A 22 -10.48 14.06 10.70
CA GLU A 22 -9.88 14.76 11.81
C GLU A 22 -8.68 15.56 11.38
N LYS A 23 -8.37 16.57 12.16
CA LYS A 23 -7.27 17.47 11.84
C LYS A 23 -5.94 16.77 12.00
N GLU A 24 -5.08 16.93 11.01
CA GLU A 24 -3.73 16.40 11.09
C GLU A 24 -2.92 17.19 12.10
N SER A 25 -2.29 16.50 13.02
CA SER A 25 -1.46 17.09 14.04
C SER A 25 0.00 16.77 13.84
N ASP A 26 0.29 15.63 13.26
CA ASP A 26 1.66 15.18 13.08
C ASP A 26 1.71 14.24 11.89
N SER A 27 2.91 13.95 11.42
CA SER A 27 3.09 13.00 10.34
C SER A 27 4.37 12.22 10.57
N ILE A 28 4.37 10.99 10.05
CA ILE A 28 5.52 10.10 10.17
C ILE A 28 5.84 9.55 8.81
N GLU A 29 7.09 9.66 8.41
CA GLU A 29 7.54 9.07 7.16
C GLU A 29 7.79 7.58 7.37
N LEU A 30 6.94 6.74 6.79
CA LEU A 30 7.07 5.30 6.93
C LEU A 30 8.14 4.74 6.00
N SER A 31 8.28 5.36 4.86
CA SER A 31 9.30 5.02 3.89
C SER A 31 9.50 6.27 3.03
N PRO A 32 10.50 6.29 2.16
CA PRO A 32 10.76 7.51 1.38
C PRO A 32 9.55 8.07 0.64
N ASN A 33 8.63 7.21 0.25
CA ASN A 33 7.49 7.67 -0.53
C ASN A 33 6.16 7.59 0.20
N ILE A 34 6.16 7.16 1.46
CA ILE A 34 4.90 6.96 2.18
C ILE A 34 4.93 7.70 3.49
N THR A 35 3.96 8.60 3.66
CA THR A 35 3.84 9.38 4.88
C THR A 35 2.50 9.07 5.54
N ALA A 36 2.54 8.77 6.82
CA ALA A 36 1.33 8.57 7.63
C ALA A 36 0.96 9.88 8.30
N GLU A 37 -0.32 10.23 8.23
CA GLU A 37 -0.85 11.45 8.86
C GLU A 37 -1.57 11.05 10.14
N LEU A 38 -1.27 11.74 11.21
CA LEU A 38 -1.78 11.39 12.53
C LEU A 38 -2.57 12.52 13.14
N ASN A 39 -3.57 12.18 13.96
CA ASN A 39 -4.29 13.18 14.72
C ASN A 39 -3.55 13.47 16.02
N GLU A 40 -4.17 14.29 16.86
CA GLU A 40 -3.57 14.71 18.11
C GLU A 40 -3.29 13.55 19.06
N SER A 41 -4.10 12.50 18.96
CA SER A 41 -3.93 11.31 19.79
C SER A 41 -2.93 10.32 19.22
N GLY A 42 -2.32 10.63 18.09
CA GLY A 42 -1.38 9.72 17.46
C GLY A 42 -2.02 8.62 16.62
N GLU A 43 -3.30 8.78 16.30
CA GLU A 43 -4.01 7.79 15.50
C GLU A 43 -3.87 8.11 14.02
N LEU A 44 -3.83 7.06 13.21
CA LEU A 44 -3.69 7.20 11.77
C LEU A 44 -4.97 7.75 11.16
N ILE A 45 -4.87 8.87 10.47
CA ILE A 45 -6.03 9.48 9.83
C ILE A 45 -5.86 9.61 8.31
N GLY A 46 -4.67 9.37 7.80
CA GLY A 46 -4.47 9.45 6.37
C GLY A 46 -3.11 8.93 5.96
N ILE A 47 -2.95 8.69 4.68
CA ILE A 47 -1.69 8.22 4.12
C ILE A 47 -1.47 8.93 2.79
N GLU A 48 -0.26 9.42 2.60
CA GLU A 48 0.13 10.04 1.35
C GLU A 48 1.22 9.21 0.69
N ILE A 49 1.02 8.85 -0.57
CA ILE A 49 1.98 8.04 -1.31
C ILE A 49 2.49 8.85 -2.49
N LEU A 50 3.78 9.16 -2.47
CA LEU A 50 4.44 9.85 -3.57
C LEU A 50 4.88 8.83 -4.61
N GLU A 51 4.95 9.25 -5.86
CA GLU A 51 5.27 8.35 -6.97
C GLU A 51 4.37 7.11 -6.90
N ALA A 52 3.09 7.38 -6.76
CA ALA A 52 2.13 6.33 -6.46
C ALA A 52 2.05 5.27 -7.55
N SER A 53 2.18 5.67 -8.81
CA SER A 53 2.08 4.71 -9.90
C SER A 53 3.19 3.68 -9.83
N SER A 54 4.42 4.12 -9.54
CA SER A 54 5.54 3.19 -9.38
C SER A 54 5.36 2.30 -8.16
N PHE A 55 4.91 2.90 -7.06
CA PHE A 55 4.69 2.14 -5.84
C PHE A 55 3.65 1.04 -6.06
N LEU A 56 2.54 1.39 -6.69
CA LEU A 56 1.47 0.42 -6.94
C LEU A 56 1.92 -0.66 -7.91
N ARG A 57 2.61 -0.26 -8.97
CA ARG A 57 3.12 -1.22 -9.94
C ARG A 57 4.05 -2.23 -9.26
N ASP A 58 5.00 -1.73 -8.50
CA ASP A 58 5.98 -2.59 -7.86
C ASP A 58 5.33 -3.48 -6.81
N SER A 59 4.37 -2.95 -6.06
CA SER A 59 3.67 -3.73 -5.05
C SER A 59 2.86 -4.85 -5.69
N ILE A 60 2.22 -4.56 -6.81
CA ILE A 60 1.43 -5.57 -7.51
C ILE A 60 2.33 -6.64 -8.09
N LEU A 61 3.43 -6.25 -8.68
CA LEU A 61 4.37 -7.21 -9.26
C LEU A 61 4.98 -8.10 -8.19
N GLU A 62 5.36 -7.50 -7.08
CA GLU A 62 5.93 -8.24 -5.98
C GLU A 62 4.93 -9.23 -5.39
N SER A 63 3.70 -8.77 -5.21
CA SER A 63 2.65 -9.62 -4.67
C SER A 63 2.32 -10.76 -5.63
N SER A 64 2.29 -10.47 -6.92
CA SER A 64 2.02 -11.48 -7.93
C SER A 64 3.12 -12.52 -7.97
N GLN A 65 4.36 -12.06 -7.89
CA GLN A 65 5.50 -12.98 -7.88
C GLN A 65 5.45 -13.90 -6.68
N ALA A 66 5.14 -13.34 -5.52
CA ALA A 66 5.04 -14.13 -4.30
C ALA A 66 3.94 -15.18 -4.41
N LYS A 67 2.81 -14.82 -4.99
CA LYS A 67 1.71 -15.75 -5.18
C LYS A 67 2.09 -16.87 -6.14
N ILE A 68 2.78 -16.53 -7.21
CA ILE A 68 3.22 -17.53 -8.18
C ILE A 68 4.17 -18.51 -7.53
N LEU A 69 5.11 -18.01 -6.73
CA LEU A 69 6.05 -18.89 -6.04
C LEU A 69 5.33 -19.82 -5.07
N LYS A 70 4.35 -19.29 -4.36
CA LYS A 70 3.59 -20.10 -3.43
C LYS A 70 2.81 -21.19 -4.15
N LEU A 71 2.20 -20.85 -5.27
CA LEU A 71 1.45 -21.83 -6.05
C LEU A 71 2.36 -22.91 -6.59
N LYS A 72 3.54 -22.55 -7.03
CA LYS A 72 4.51 -23.52 -7.52
C LYS A 72 4.92 -24.48 -6.43
N LYS A 73 5.13 -23.98 -5.23
CA LYS A 73 5.48 -24.82 -4.10
C LYS A 73 4.40 -25.83 -3.79
N LEU A 74 3.16 -25.38 -3.76
CA LEU A 74 2.04 -26.28 -3.50
C LEU A 74 1.88 -27.30 -4.59
N HIS A 75 2.07 -26.88 -5.80
CA HIS A 75 1.96 -27.79 -6.94
C HIS A 75 3.04 -28.88 -6.89
N ASN A 76 4.26 -28.46 -6.59
CA ASN A 76 5.37 -29.40 -6.50
C ASN A 76 5.16 -30.42 -5.40
N LYS A 77 4.52 -30.02 -4.33
CA LYS A 77 4.24 -30.92 -3.23
C LYS A 77 3.16 -31.93 -3.60
N SER A 78 2.17 -31.52 -4.36
CA SER A 78 1.09 -32.42 -4.72
C SER A 78 1.46 -33.32 -5.87
N THR A 79 2.37 -32.91 -6.73
CA THR A 79 2.80 -33.74 -7.84
C THR A 79 4.29 -33.92 -7.76
N PRO A 80 4.72 -34.96 -7.13
CA PRO A 80 6.13 -35.14 -6.84
C PRO A 80 7.02 -35.42 -8.04
N ARG A 81 6.67 -35.00 -9.19
CA ARG A 81 7.54 -35.19 -10.30
C ARG A 81 8.45 -34.02 -10.47
N ALA A 82 9.58 -34.30 -10.97
CA ALA A 82 10.57 -33.27 -11.21
C ALA A 82 10.11 -32.36 -12.31
N ARG A 83 10.49 -31.17 -12.25
CA ARG A 83 10.14 -30.29 -13.30
C ARG A 83 11.16 -29.35 -13.59
#